data_afb7cadd039fef2e26371b59bd4fd78b
#
_entry.id   afb7cadd039fef2e26371b59bd4fd78b
#
_cell.length_a   1.000
_cell.length_b   1.000
_cell.length_c   1.000
_cell.angle_alpha   90.00
_cell.angle_beta   90.00
_cell.angle_gamma   90.00
#
_symmetry.space_group_name_H-M   'P 1'
#
loop_
_entity.id
_entity.type
_entity.pdbx_description
1 polymer ?
#
loop_
_entity_poly.entity_id
_entity_poly.type
_entity_poly.pdbx_seq_one_letter_code
_entity_poly.pdbx_strand_id
1 'polypeptide(L)'
;MTIGLKNRLNNWRDSEVTPPHIPEVCPKIDVPSEWAQQALAFEPSPKQKQILDDPGHRLILNCARQWGKTTVIAVKALHEALHNPKINIMVLSRTKQQAALTIHKVREFAALLDIKRRRYQSREHSVELPNGSAIFAIAHNAATAVGNTVHIAVVDEAAVVEDDVFAAILPSIARTKGKLWLLSTPSGPTGMFYKIWHDESLGNWTRITATVDDVAYADKEVLQLETRLFPNRADQDFYCKFVQPAGRLVDPALLERVVNHNIEPIDLDRYRKKP
;
A
#
# COMPACT_ATOMS: atom_id res chain seq x y z
N MET A 1 17.49 -18.08 8.57
CA MET A 1 17.96 -17.48 7.30
C MET A 1 17.71 -15.98 7.16
N THR A 2 17.13 -15.32 8.14
CA THR A 2 16.74 -13.88 8.11
C THR A 2 17.86 -12.91 8.48
N ILE A 3 18.90 -13.38 9.15
CA ILE A 3 20.03 -12.56 9.63
C ILE A 3 20.93 -12.07 8.48
N GLY A 4 21.01 -12.82 7.38
CA GLY A 4 21.87 -12.48 6.24
C GLY A 4 21.42 -11.26 5.42
N LEU A 5 20.14 -10.85 5.51
CA LEU A 5 19.62 -9.67 4.79
C LEU A 5 19.96 -8.36 5.52
N LYS A 6 19.87 -8.37 6.86
CA LYS A 6 20.19 -7.18 7.69
C LYS A 6 21.64 -6.73 7.53
N ASN A 7 22.57 -7.67 7.52
CA ASN A 7 23.99 -7.33 7.44
C ASN A 7 24.42 -6.86 6.04
N ARG A 8 23.74 -7.32 4.96
CA ARG A 8 24.09 -6.91 3.59
C ARG A 8 23.55 -5.54 3.19
N LEU A 9 22.39 -5.13 3.72
CA LEU A 9 21.85 -3.79 3.49
C LEU A 9 22.62 -2.71 4.26
N ASN A 10 23.20 -3.05 5.41
CA ASN A 10 23.99 -2.10 6.22
C ASN A 10 25.44 -1.95 5.73
N ASN A 11 26.09 -3.01 5.25
CA ASN A 11 27.47 -2.95 4.75
C ASN A 11 27.64 -2.16 3.43
N TRP A 12 26.55 -1.75 2.84
CA TRP A 12 26.55 -1.02 1.57
C TRP A 12 26.74 0.49 1.71
N ARG A 13 26.54 1.01 2.93
CA ARG A 13 26.56 2.47 3.21
C ARG A 13 27.94 3.06 3.37
N ASP A 14 28.94 2.22 3.64
CA ASP A 14 30.27 2.68 4.06
C ASP A 14 31.34 2.59 2.95
N SER A 15 30.98 2.11 1.75
CA SER A 15 31.89 2.16 0.62
C SER A 15 31.74 3.48 -0.14
N GLU A 16 32.80 4.28 -0.23
CA GLU A 16 32.94 5.46 -1.09
C GLU A 16 32.90 5.11 -2.60
N VAL A 17 31.93 4.31 -3.01
CA VAL A 17 31.70 4.04 -4.42
C VAL A 17 30.90 5.20 -4.98
N THR A 18 31.51 5.94 -5.90
CA THR A 18 30.82 6.93 -6.74
C THR A 18 29.48 6.36 -7.19
N PRO A 19 28.36 7.06 -6.97
CA PRO A 19 27.06 6.54 -7.38
C PRO A 19 27.10 6.20 -8.86
N PRO A 20 26.71 4.99 -9.26
CA PRO A 20 26.72 4.64 -10.66
C PRO A 20 25.82 5.61 -11.42
N HIS A 21 26.32 6.10 -12.53
CA HIS A 21 25.64 6.98 -13.44
C HIS A 21 24.25 6.39 -13.76
N ILE A 22 23.20 7.12 -13.43
CA ILE A 22 21.87 6.86 -14.00
C ILE A 22 22.02 7.09 -15.50
N PRO A 23 21.68 6.14 -16.37
CA PRO A 23 21.77 6.37 -17.81
C PRO A 23 21.04 7.68 -18.16
N GLU A 24 21.63 8.50 -19.02
CA GLU A 24 21.01 9.74 -19.56
C GLU A 24 19.64 9.49 -20.21
N VAL A 25 19.24 8.26 -20.37
CA VAL A 25 18.00 7.79 -20.97
C VAL A 25 16.76 8.01 -20.08
N CYS A 26 16.91 8.29 -18.78
CA CYS A 26 15.75 8.62 -17.97
C CYS A 26 15.53 10.14 -18.05
N PRO A 27 14.48 10.60 -18.76
CA PRO A 27 14.21 12.02 -18.85
C PRO A 27 13.99 12.60 -17.45
N LYS A 28 14.69 13.69 -17.13
CA LYS A 28 14.48 14.43 -15.90
C LYS A 28 13.17 15.23 -16.01
N ILE A 29 12.07 14.55 -15.81
CA ILE A 29 10.73 15.14 -15.79
C ILE A 29 10.23 15.09 -14.37
N ASP A 30 10.05 16.28 -13.79
CA ASP A 30 9.67 16.40 -12.36
C ASP A 30 8.20 15.99 -12.10
N VAL A 31 7.35 16.03 -13.13
CA VAL A 31 5.93 15.64 -13.03
C VAL A 31 5.79 14.15 -13.30
N PRO A 32 5.41 13.33 -12.28
CA PRO A 32 5.38 11.87 -12.40
C PRO A 32 4.46 11.35 -13.52
N SER A 33 3.31 12.01 -13.76
CA SER A 33 2.40 11.58 -14.82
C SER A 33 2.94 11.84 -16.22
N GLU A 34 3.64 12.96 -16.44
CA GLU A 34 4.31 13.28 -17.71
C GLU A 34 5.50 12.35 -17.94
N TRP A 35 6.27 12.09 -16.89
CA TRP A 35 7.35 11.10 -16.92
C TRP A 35 6.83 9.72 -17.32
N ALA A 36 5.71 9.28 -16.76
CA ALA A 36 5.11 7.99 -17.08
C ALA A 36 4.71 7.90 -18.56
N GLN A 37 4.16 8.98 -19.14
CA GLN A 37 3.82 9.02 -20.55
C GLN A 37 5.05 8.97 -21.45
N GLN A 38 6.06 9.76 -21.15
CA GLN A 38 7.22 9.90 -22.03
C GLN A 38 8.22 8.74 -21.90
N ALA A 39 8.45 8.29 -20.66
CA ALA A 39 9.47 7.29 -20.38
C ALA A 39 8.95 5.85 -20.44
N LEU A 40 7.68 5.63 -20.14
CA LEU A 40 7.09 4.30 -20.04
C LEU A 40 6.02 4.02 -21.09
N ALA A 41 5.67 5.01 -21.94
CA ALA A 41 4.49 4.96 -22.80
C ALA A 41 3.21 4.56 -22.05
N PHE A 42 3.12 4.95 -20.77
CA PHE A 42 1.97 4.69 -19.92
C PHE A 42 1.05 5.90 -19.95
N GLU A 43 -0.17 5.70 -20.48
CA GLU A 43 -1.19 6.75 -20.58
C GLU A 43 -2.09 6.72 -19.34
N PRO A 44 -1.81 7.53 -18.31
CA PRO A 44 -2.61 7.53 -17.08
C PRO A 44 -3.98 8.20 -17.31
N SER A 45 -5.04 7.59 -16.80
CA SER A 45 -6.36 8.22 -16.70
C SER A 45 -6.31 9.48 -15.80
N PRO A 46 -7.32 10.37 -15.82
CA PRO A 46 -7.33 11.56 -14.97
C PRO A 46 -7.12 11.26 -13.49
N LYS A 47 -7.73 10.19 -12.97
CA LYS A 47 -7.53 9.75 -11.57
C LYS A 47 -6.13 9.19 -11.32
N GLN A 48 -5.56 8.48 -12.29
CA GLN A 48 -4.19 7.98 -12.19
C GLN A 48 -3.17 9.13 -12.23
N LYS A 49 -3.40 10.18 -13.04
CA LYS A 49 -2.59 11.41 -13.00
C LYS A 49 -2.63 12.05 -11.62
N GLN A 50 -3.82 12.23 -11.05
CA GLN A 50 -3.98 12.76 -9.69
C GLN A 50 -3.16 11.97 -8.66
N ILE A 51 -3.15 10.64 -8.75
CA ILE A 51 -2.39 9.77 -7.85
C ILE A 51 -0.88 9.90 -8.09
N LEU A 52 -0.46 9.88 -9.34
CA LEU A 52 0.96 9.98 -9.71
C LEU A 52 1.55 11.31 -9.23
N ASP A 53 0.85 12.40 -9.47
CA ASP A 53 1.33 13.76 -9.21
C ASP A 53 1.13 14.22 -7.77
N ASP A 54 0.47 13.41 -6.92
CA ASP A 54 0.33 13.69 -5.49
C ASP A 54 1.70 13.64 -4.79
N PRO A 55 2.19 14.76 -4.25
CA PRO A 55 3.48 14.81 -3.55
C PRO A 55 3.37 14.32 -2.11
N GLY A 56 2.16 13.96 -1.65
CA GLY A 56 1.81 13.75 -0.27
C GLY A 56 2.62 12.66 0.43
N HIS A 57 2.96 12.95 1.68
CA HIS A 57 3.59 11.98 2.56
C HIS A 57 2.61 10.90 3.02
N ARG A 58 1.31 11.20 2.98
CA ARG A 58 0.22 10.32 3.43
C ARG A 58 -0.84 10.25 2.35
N LEU A 59 -0.93 9.12 1.68
CA LEU A 59 -1.85 8.87 0.58
C LEU A 59 -2.73 7.68 0.92
N ILE A 60 -4.05 7.82 0.79
CA ILE A 60 -4.99 6.73 0.95
C ILE A 60 -5.91 6.64 -0.26
N LEU A 61 -5.88 5.48 -0.93
CA LEU A 61 -6.61 5.20 -2.15
C LEU A 61 -7.70 4.18 -1.88
N ASN A 62 -8.95 4.62 -1.97
CA ASN A 62 -10.12 3.76 -1.92
C ASN A 62 -10.53 3.45 -3.36
N CYS A 63 -10.16 2.27 -3.85
CA CYS A 63 -10.25 1.93 -5.27
C CYS A 63 -11.16 0.73 -5.52
N ALA A 64 -11.93 0.79 -6.61
CA ALA A 64 -12.66 -0.33 -7.15
C ALA A 64 -11.72 -1.51 -7.50
N ARG A 65 -12.28 -2.71 -7.50
CA ARG A 65 -11.56 -3.89 -8.00
C ARG A 65 -11.19 -3.68 -9.47
N GLN A 66 -10.00 -4.19 -9.84
CA GLN A 66 -9.45 -4.14 -11.21
C GLN A 66 -9.32 -2.73 -11.81
N TRP A 67 -9.39 -1.68 -10.99
CA TRP A 67 -9.19 -0.30 -11.42
C TRP A 67 -7.74 0.00 -11.90
N GLY A 68 -6.80 -0.85 -11.61
CA GLY A 68 -5.40 -0.67 -11.98
C GLY A 68 -4.53 -0.06 -10.86
N LYS A 69 -4.97 -0.11 -9.60
CA LYS A 69 -4.22 0.41 -8.44
C LYS A 69 -2.77 -0.08 -8.38
N THR A 70 -2.54 -1.37 -8.61
CA THR A 70 -1.19 -1.96 -8.58
C THR A 70 -0.28 -1.40 -9.65
N THR A 71 -0.83 -1.12 -10.85
CA THR A 71 -0.08 -0.54 -11.97
C THR A 71 0.33 0.90 -11.66
N VAL A 72 -0.61 1.75 -11.25
CA VAL A 72 -0.31 3.17 -10.99
C VAL A 72 0.67 3.33 -9.82
N ILE A 73 0.55 2.49 -8.78
CA ILE A 73 1.46 2.57 -7.65
C ILE A 73 2.85 2.02 -7.98
N ALA A 74 2.96 1.03 -8.88
CA ALA A 74 4.24 0.54 -9.39
C ALA A 74 4.98 1.64 -10.17
N VAL A 75 4.26 2.39 -11.01
CA VAL A 75 4.81 3.55 -11.75
C VAL A 75 5.27 4.63 -10.76
N LYS A 76 4.42 4.99 -9.77
CA LYS A 76 4.77 5.99 -8.76
C LYS A 76 5.99 5.57 -7.93
N ALA A 77 6.05 4.31 -7.50
CA ALA A 77 7.17 3.79 -6.74
C ALA A 77 8.47 3.77 -7.56
N LEU A 78 8.39 3.40 -8.84
CA LEU A 78 9.55 3.41 -9.73
C LEU A 78 10.06 4.84 -9.95
N HIS A 79 9.16 5.81 -10.20
CA HIS A 79 9.51 7.22 -10.33
C HIS A 79 10.23 7.72 -9.06
N GLU A 80 9.65 7.51 -7.89
CA GLU A 80 10.25 7.92 -6.61
C GLU A 80 11.65 7.28 -6.40
N ALA A 81 11.78 5.99 -6.72
CA ALA A 81 13.05 5.28 -6.55
C ALA A 81 14.13 5.74 -7.53
N LEU A 82 13.77 6.16 -8.74
CA LEU A 82 14.71 6.67 -9.74
C LEU A 82 15.18 8.10 -9.42
N HIS A 83 14.27 8.95 -8.97
CA HIS A 83 14.57 10.37 -8.73
C HIS A 83 15.16 10.63 -7.34
N ASN A 84 15.02 9.69 -6.41
CA ASN A 84 15.58 9.78 -5.05
C ASN A 84 16.58 8.66 -4.83
N PRO A 85 17.90 8.91 -4.86
CA PRO A 85 18.89 7.87 -4.68
C PRO A 85 18.91 7.31 -3.26
N LYS A 86 19.26 6.02 -3.14
CA LYS A 86 19.44 5.30 -1.87
C LYS A 86 18.17 5.21 -0.99
N ILE A 87 16.99 5.29 -1.57
CA ILE A 87 15.75 5.06 -0.84
C ILE A 87 15.32 3.60 -0.90
N ASN A 88 14.64 3.18 0.15
CA ASN A 88 14.02 1.86 0.26
C ASN A 88 12.50 2.01 0.25
N ILE A 89 11.85 1.39 -0.72
CA ILE A 89 10.39 1.32 -0.84
C ILE A 89 9.95 -0.08 -0.49
N MET A 90 9.16 -0.20 0.56
CA MET A 90 8.60 -1.46 1.03
C MET A 90 7.16 -1.61 0.56
N VAL A 91 6.85 -2.71 -0.11
CA VAL A 91 5.50 -3.05 -0.54
C VAL A 91 5.00 -4.21 0.33
N LEU A 92 3.91 -3.96 1.07
CA LEU A 92 3.22 -4.96 1.88
C LEU A 92 1.89 -5.31 1.24
N SER A 93 1.54 -6.58 1.28
CA SER A 93 0.20 -7.07 0.96
C SER A 93 -0.12 -8.30 1.80
N ARG A 94 -1.37 -8.76 1.79
CA ARG A 94 -1.84 -9.90 2.57
C ARG A 94 -0.96 -11.13 2.41
N THR A 95 -0.49 -11.39 1.20
CA THR A 95 0.48 -12.46 0.94
C THR A 95 1.70 -11.90 0.22
N LYS A 96 2.83 -12.61 0.36
CA LYS A 96 4.05 -12.25 -0.34
C LYS A 96 3.89 -12.32 -1.85
N GLN A 97 3.09 -13.25 -2.35
CA GLN A 97 2.76 -13.38 -3.77
C GLN A 97 2.00 -12.15 -4.29
N GLN A 98 1.02 -11.65 -3.54
CA GLN A 98 0.30 -10.42 -3.90
C GLN A 98 1.24 -9.20 -3.94
N ALA A 99 2.07 -9.04 -2.91
CA ALA A 99 3.07 -7.97 -2.91
C ALA A 99 4.07 -8.10 -4.09
N ALA A 100 4.39 -9.34 -4.50
CA ALA A 100 5.25 -9.61 -5.65
C ALA A 100 4.64 -9.16 -6.99
N LEU A 101 3.31 -9.06 -7.11
CA LEU A 101 2.68 -8.53 -8.33
C LEU A 101 3.08 -7.07 -8.59
N THR A 102 3.15 -6.24 -7.53
CA THR A 102 3.65 -4.87 -7.66
C THR A 102 5.12 -4.86 -8.10
N ILE A 103 5.94 -5.73 -7.53
CA ILE A 103 7.35 -5.86 -7.93
C ILE A 103 7.50 -6.31 -9.38
N HIS A 104 6.62 -7.22 -9.83
CA HIS A 104 6.61 -7.66 -11.22
C HIS A 104 6.31 -6.48 -12.17
N LYS A 105 5.30 -5.67 -11.85
CA LYS A 105 4.97 -4.45 -12.61
C LYS A 105 6.13 -3.45 -12.61
N VAL A 106 6.78 -3.23 -11.48
CA VAL A 106 7.98 -2.38 -11.41
C VAL A 106 9.08 -2.90 -12.33
N ARG A 107 9.28 -4.23 -12.42
CA ARG A 107 10.27 -4.82 -13.33
C ARG A 107 9.91 -4.64 -14.80
N GLU A 108 8.64 -4.82 -15.14
CA GLU A 108 8.15 -4.59 -16.51
C GLU A 108 8.48 -3.16 -16.94
N PHE A 109 8.13 -2.17 -16.12
CA PHE A 109 8.42 -0.76 -16.42
C PHE A 109 9.92 -0.44 -16.40
N ALA A 110 10.68 -0.97 -15.46
CA ALA A 110 12.12 -0.78 -15.42
C ALA A 110 12.84 -1.39 -16.65
N ALA A 111 12.28 -2.45 -17.24
CA ALA A 111 12.80 -3.05 -18.46
C ALA A 111 12.62 -2.13 -19.68
N LEU A 112 11.54 -1.33 -19.74
CA LEU A 112 11.30 -0.35 -20.80
C LEU A 112 12.34 0.78 -20.79
N LEU A 113 12.91 1.08 -19.64
CA LEU A 113 13.91 2.14 -19.46
C LEU A 113 15.35 1.68 -19.75
N ASP A 114 15.55 0.45 -20.24
CA ASP A 114 16.88 -0.18 -20.41
C ASP A 114 17.79 -0.02 -19.18
N ILE A 115 17.18 0.06 -18.02
CA ILE A 115 17.92 0.15 -16.76
C ILE A 115 18.67 -1.16 -16.56
N LYS A 116 19.99 -1.14 -16.81
CA LYS A 116 20.88 -2.27 -16.56
C LYS A 116 20.80 -2.64 -15.09
N ARG A 117 20.07 -3.73 -14.83
CA ARG A 117 19.98 -4.28 -13.47
C ARG A 117 21.40 -4.56 -12.99
N ARG A 118 21.75 -4.11 -11.81
CA ARG A 118 22.97 -4.64 -11.18
C ARG A 118 22.83 -6.16 -11.16
N ARG A 119 23.85 -6.86 -11.59
CA ARG A 119 23.92 -8.32 -11.71
C ARG A 119 23.67 -9.06 -10.38
N TYR A 120 23.47 -8.33 -9.30
CA TYR A 120 23.22 -8.84 -7.96
C TYR A 120 21.73 -8.98 -7.70
N GLN A 121 21.25 -10.20 -7.95
CA GLN A 121 20.07 -10.79 -7.36
C GLN A 121 18.75 -10.02 -7.60
N SER A 122 18.22 -10.14 -8.81
CA SER A 122 16.77 -10.00 -8.95
C SER A 122 16.14 -11.17 -8.17
N ARG A 123 16.00 -10.99 -6.85
CA ARG A 123 15.17 -11.87 -6.05
C ARG A 123 13.76 -11.68 -6.55
N GLU A 124 13.01 -12.75 -6.65
CA GLU A 124 11.61 -12.75 -7.09
C GLU A 124 10.76 -11.61 -6.49
N HIS A 125 11.18 -11.07 -5.36
CA HIS A 125 10.44 -10.11 -4.54
C HIS A 125 11.14 -8.76 -4.33
N SER A 126 12.14 -8.40 -5.14
CA SER A 126 12.81 -7.08 -5.05
C SER A 126 13.37 -6.62 -6.38
N VAL A 127 13.46 -5.29 -6.52
CA VAL A 127 14.17 -4.60 -7.62
C VAL A 127 15.17 -3.65 -6.97
N GLU A 128 16.44 -3.78 -7.34
CA GLU A 128 17.52 -2.87 -6.95
C GLU A 128 17.90 -2.02 -8.16
N LEU A 129 17.91 -0.72 -7.98
CA LEU A 129 18.23 0.24 -9.04
C LEU A 129 19.70 0.68 -8.98
N PRO A 130 20.29 1.13 -10.10
CA PRO A 130 21.69 1.55 -10.16
C PRO A 130 22.06 2.68 -9.18
N ASN A 131 21.09 3.56 -8.85
CA ASN A 131 21.28 4.66 -7.91
C ASN A 131 21.29 4.24 -6.43
N GLY A 132 21.22 2.94 -6.16
CA GLY A 132 21.22 2.38 -4.80
C GLY A 132 19.85 2.32 -4.13
N SER A 133 18.78 2.70 -4.83
CA SER A 133 17.42 2.54 -4.34
C SER A 133 16.92 1.12 -4.53
N ALA A 134 16.03 0.66 -3.64
CA ALA A 134 15.44 -0.66 -3.71
C ALA A 134 13.92 -0.62 -3.48
N ILE A 135 13.18 -1.43 -4.25
CA ILE A 135 11.76 -1.68 -4.07
C ILE A 135 11.61 -3.17 -3.75
N PHE A 136 11.01 -3.52 -2.62
CA PHE A 136 10.92 -4.90 -2.18
C PHE A 136 9.56 -5.23 -1.56
N ALA A 137 9.12 -6.47 -1.79
CA ALA A 137 7.87 -7.01 -1.28
C ALA A 137 8.07 -7.81 0.00
N ILE A 138 7.17 -7.61 0.96
CA ILE A 138 7.05 -8.45 2.14
C ILE A 138 5.59 -8.89 2.36
N ALA A 139 5.39 -10.03 3.01
CA ALA A 139 4.07 -10.37 3.54
C ALA A 139 3.76 -9.47 4.75
N HIS A 140 2.48 -9.17 4.97
CA HIS A 140 2.05 -8.49 6.19
C HIS A 140 2.23 -9.42 7.40
N ASN A 141 3.41 -9.37 7.94
CA ASN A 141 3.74 -9.98 9.22
C ASN A 141 4.52 -8.93 10.01
N ALA A 142 4.01 -8.55 11.17
CA ALA A 142 4.63 -7.56 12.04
C ALA A 142 6.12 -7.85 12.28
N ALA A 143 6.50 -9.13 12.44
CA ALA A 143 7.88 -9.54 12.65
C ALA A 143 8.80 -9.28 11.42
N THR A 144 8.28 -9.30 10.21
CA THR A 144 9.06 -9.05 8.98
C THR A 144 9.16 -7.57 8.62
N ALA A 145 8.22 -6.76 9.09
CA ALA A 145 8.23 -5.30 8.90
C ALA A 145 9.29 -4.61 9.76
N VAL A 146 9.60 -5.17 10.94
CA VAL A 146 10.55 -4.61 11.90
C VAL A 146 11.99 -4.73 11.40
N GLY A 147 12.76 -3.66 11.55
CA GLY A 147 14.22 -3.66 11.36
C GLY A 147 14.71 -3.30 9.97
N ASN A 148 13.82 -2.94 9.04
CA ASN A 148 14.19 -2.37 7.76
C ASN A 148 14.22 -0.83 7.85
N THR A 149 15.18 -0.21 7.14
CA THR A 149 15.12 1.23 6.90
C THR A 149 14.17 1.45 5.74
N VAL A 150 13.02 2.08 6.00
CA VAL A 150 11.95 2.29 5.02
C VAL A 150 11.77 3.79 4.82
N HIS A 151 11.82 4.25 3.56
CA HIS A 151 11.56 5.63 3.19
C HIS A 151 10.13 5.80 2.66
N ILE A 152 9.60 4.76 2.01
CA ILE A 152 8.22 4.73 1.55
C ILE A 152 7.66 3.34 1.89
N ALA A 153 6.55 3.30 2.62
CA ALA A 153 5.77 2.09 2.83
C ALA A 153 4.49 2.16 1.99
N VAL A 154 4.32 1.14 1.18
CA VAL A 154 3.12 0.90 0.37
C VAL A 154 2.38 -0.28 0.99
N VAL A 155 1.15 -0.08 1.42
CA VAL A 155 0.31 -1.14 1.97
C VAL A 155 -0.83 -1.41 0.99
N ASP A 156 -0.69 -2.46 0.20
CA ASP A 156 -1.74 -2.92 -0.71
C ASP A 156 -2.71 -3.84 0.04
N GLU A 157 -3.97 -3.77 -0.34
CA GLU A 157 -5.09 -4.40 0.38
C GLU A 157 -5.20 -3.94 1.86
N ALA A 158 -4.92 -2.67 2.11
CA ALA A 158 -4.82 -2.09 3.45
C ALA A 158 -6.08 -2.27 4.32
N ALA A 159 -7.27 -2.42 3.71
CA ALA A 159 -8.53 -2.63 4.43
C ALA A 159 -8.62 -3.99 5.14
N VAL A 160 -7.75 -4.96 4.79
CA VAL A 160 -7.72 -6.30 5.39
C VAL A 160 -6.41 -6.57 6.14
N VAL A 161 -5.56 -5.56 6.29
CA VAL A 161 -4.33 -5.65 7.08
C VAL A 161 -4.63 -5.41 8.55
N GLU A 162 -4.09 -6.23 9.41
CA GLU A 162 -4.26 -6.15 10.87
C GLU A 162 -3.60 -4.89 11.45
N ASP A 163 -4.19 -4.32 12.50
CA ASP A 163 -3.71 -3.08 13.13
C ASP A 163 -2.26 -3.22 13.66
N ASP A 164 -1.85 -4.42 14.10
CA ASP A 164 -0.48 -4.71 14.58
C ASP A 164 0.59 -4.55 13.50
N VAL A 165 0.23 -4.79 12.23
CA VAL A 165 1.14 -4.59 11.10
C VAL A 165 1.41 -3.10 10.91
N PHE A 166 0.38 -2.26 11.03
CA PHE A 166 0.55 -0.80 11.00
C PHE A 166 1.43 -0.32 12.15
N ALA A 167 1.21 -0.83 13.37
CA ALA A 167 2.03 -0.52 14.54
C ALA A 167 3.51 -0.88 14.32
N ALA A 168 3.80 -1.95 13.59
CA ALA A 168 5.16 -2.37 13.26
C ALA A 168 5.85 -1.51 12.18
N ILE A 169 5.08 -0.92 11.25
CA ILE A 169 5.60 -0.11 10.14
C ILE A 169 5.89 1.34 10.58
N LEU A 170 4.99 1.93 11.37
CA LEU A 170 5.03 3.35 11.72
C LEU A 170 6.37 3.80 12.32
N PRO A 171 7.05 3.07 13.24
CA PRO A 171 8.35 3.46 13.75
C PRO A 171 9.45 3.53 12.67
N SER A 172 9.41 2.62 11.68
CA SER A 172 10.38 2.60 10.58
C SER A 172 10.25 3.83 9.69
N ILE A 173 9.01 4.25 9.42
CA ILE A 173 8.69 5.45 8.63
C ILE A 173 9.01 6.73 9.44
N ALA A 174 8.68 6.74 10.74
CA ALA A 174 8.96 7.89 11.60
C ALA A 174 10.45 8.25 11.63
N ARG A 175 11.32 7.23 11.69
CA ARG A 175 12.77 7.42 11.70
C ARG A 175 13.32 8.07 10.43
N THR A 176 12.72 7.78 9.28
CA THR A 176 13.15 8.29 7.97
C THR A 176 12.39 9.54 7.54
N LYS A 177 11.38 9.98 8.31
CA LYS A 177 10.37 10.96 7.89
C LYS A 177 9.70 10.54 6.58
N GLY A 178 9.49 9.24 6.42
CA GLY A 178 9.08 8.60 5.18
C GLY A 178 7.60 8.76 4.84
N LYS A 179 7.25 8.31 3.64
CA LYS A 179 5.89 8.33 3.09
C LYS A 179 5.14 7.04 3.45
N LEU A 180 3.81 7.15 3.58
CA LEU A 180 2.90 6.01 3.77
C LEU A 180 1.76 6.08 2.76
N TRP A 181 1.64 5.06 1.92
CA TRP A 181 0.59 4.96 0.91
C TRP A 181 -0.24 3.72 1.19
N LEU A 182 -1.53 3.91 1.42
CA LEU A 182 -2.50 2.87 1.68
C LEU A 182 -3.41 2.70 0.47
N LEU A 183 -3.56 1.48 -0.02
CA LEU A 183 -4.39 1.19 -1.19
C LEU A 183 -5.30 0.02 -0.85
N SER A 184 -6.59 0.16 -1.12
CA SER A 184 -7.52 -0.97 -0.97
C SER A 184 -8.83 -0.75 -1.72
N THR A 185 -9.52 -1.85 -2.00
CA THR A 185 -10.96 -1.87 -2.05
C THR A 185 -11.48 -1.93 -0.61
N PRO A 186 -12.57 -1.26 -0.23
CA PRO A 186 -13.07 -1.26 1.13
C PRO A 186 -13.41 -2.67 1.61
N SER A 187 -13.32 -2.92 2.92
CA SER A 187 -13.69 -4.20 3.53
C SER A 187 -14.45 -3.97 4.84
N GLY A 188 -15.67 -3.43 4.71
CA GLY A 188 -16.52 -3.10 5.85
C GLY A 188 -16.06 -1.87 6.64
N PRO A 189 -16.85 -1.44 7.63
CA PRO A 189 -16.62 -0.22 8.42
C PRO A 189 -15.73 -0.49 9.64
N THR A 190 -14.60 -1.17 9.46
CA THR A 190 -13.68 -1.55 10.55
C THR A 190 -12.22 -1.50 10.10
N GLY A 191 -11.29 -1.51 11.07
CA GLY A 191 -9.85 -1.54 10.82
C GLY A 191 -9.24 -0.16 10.56
N MET A 192 -7.90 -0.13 10.47
CA MET A 192 -7.13 1.11 10.36
C MET A 192 -7.44 1.87 9.08
N PHE A 193 -7.64 1.18 7.94
CA PHE A 193 -7.97 1.81 6.67
C PHE A 193 -9.28 2.60 6.74
N TYR A 194 -10.34 2.01 7.35
CA TYR A 194 -11.61 2.67 7.58
C TYR A 194 -11.47 3.87 8.52
N LYS A 195 -10.75 3.71 9.64
CA LYS A 195 -10.51 4.78 10.61
C LYS A 195 -9.81 5.98 9.95
N ILE A 196 -8.71 5.74 9.23
CA ILE A 196 -7.96 6.82 8.56
C ILE A 196 -8.81 7.48 7.46
N TRP A 197 -9.67 6.71 6.78
CA TRP A 197 -10.53 7.26 5.73
C TRP A 197 -11.55 8.27 6.27
N HIS A 198 -12.13 8.01 7.44
CA HIS A 198 -13.23 8.78 7.99
C HIS A 198 -12.82 9.80 9.07
N ASP A 199 -11.71 9.59 9.74
CA ASP A 199 -11.26 10.44 10.83
C ASP A 199 -10.19 11.43 10.35
N GLU A 200 -10.61 12.68 10.14
CA GLU A 200 -9.70 13.74 9.72
C GLU A 200 -8.69 14.14 10.80
N SER A 201 -8.96 13.83 12.08
CA SER A 201 -8.05 14.10 13.18
C SER A 201 -6.77 13.26 13.15
N LEU A 202 -6.76 12.16 12.38
CA LEU A 202 -5.61 11.27 12.24
C LEU A 202 -4.52 11.80 11.29
N GLY A 203 -4.58 13.06 10.90
CA GLY A 203 -3.54 13.76 10.16
C GLY A 203 -3.91 14.10 8.71
N ASN A 204 -2.96 14.76 8.04
CA ASN A 204 -3.16 15.24 6.67
C ASN A 204 -2.98 14.11 5.67
N TRP A 205 -4.07 13.44 5.31
CA TRP A 205 -4.10 12.41 4.27
C TRP A 205 -4.70 12.96 2.98
N THR A 206 -4.03 12.73 1.87
CA THR A 206 -4.66 12.84 0.55
C THR A 206 -5.55 11.62 0.35
N ARG A 207 -6.87 11.84 0.29
CA ARG A 207 -7.89 10.79 0.11
C ARG A 207 -8.38 10.81 -1.33
N ILE A 208 -8.19 9.72 -2.05
CA ILE A 208 -8.64 9.59 -3.44
C ILE A 208 -9.54 8.37 -3.57
N THR A 209 -10.76 8.58 -4.08
CA THR A 209 -11.66 7.51 -4.49
C THR A 209 -11.56 7.31 -5.99
N ALA A 210 -11.46 6.04 -6.41
CA ALA A 210 -11.49 5.65 -7.81
C ALA A 210 -12.48 4.49 -8.00
N THR A 211 -13.62 4.80 -8.58
CA THR A 211 -14.73 3.86 -8.79
C THR A 211 -14.65 3.17 -10.15
N VAL A 212 -15.58 2.27 -10.41
CA VAL A 212 -15.70 1.64 -11.74
C VAL A 212 -16.00 2.65 -12.84
N ASP A 213 -16.64 3.77 -12.52
CA ASP A 213 -16.97 4.83 -13.49
C ASP A 213 -15.72 5.53 -14.02
N ASP A 214 -14.60 5.43 -13.31
CA ASP A 214 -13.28 5.92 -13.74
C ASP A 214 -12.56 4.93 -14.67
N VAL A 215 -13.19 3.80 -15.06
CA VAL A 215 -12.61 2.72 -15.87
C VAL A 215 -13.25 2.66 -17.25
N ALA A 216 -12.54 3.09 -18.26
CA ALA A 216 -13.07 3.21 -19.64
C ALA A 216 -13.42 1.85 -20.30
N TYR A 217 -12.83 0.76 -19.81
CA TYR A 217 -12.97 -0.59 -20.39
C TYR A 217 -13.86 -1.53 -19.59
N ALA A 218 -14.58 -1.02 -18.59
CA ALA A 218 -15.49 -1.85 -17.81
C ALA A 218 -16.66 -2.35 -18.64
N ASP A 219 -16.87 -3.68 -18.64
CA ASP A 219 -18.03 -4.29 -19.29
C ASP A 219 -19.31 -3.97 -18.51
N LYS A 220 -20.13 -3.12 -19.11
CA LYS A 220 -21.37 -2.62 -18.47
C LYS A 220 -22.39 -3.72 -18.23
N GLU A 221 -22.46 -4.75 -19.08
CA GLU A 221 -23.41 -5.86 -18.91
C GLU A 221 -23.02 -6.71 -17.70
N VAL A 222 -21.74 -7.03 -17.56
CA VAL A 222 -21.21 -7.77 -16.41
C VAL A 222 -21.40 -6.98 -15.12
N LEU A 223 -21.14 -5.67 -15.12
CA LEU A 223 -21.37 -4.81 -13.96
C LEU A 223 -22.86 -4.76 -13.54
N GLN A 224 -23.77 -4.65 -14.52
CA GLN A 224 -25.21 -4.69 -14.25
C GLN A 224 -25.66 -6.03 -13.68
N LEU A 225 -25.12 -7.13 -14.22
CA LEU A 225 -25.42 -8.48 -13.72
C LEU A 225 -24.96 -8.63 -12.27
N GLU A 226 -23.73 -8.26 -11.95
CA GLU A 226 -23.18 -8.36 -10.60
C GLU A 226 -23.93 -7.45 -9.62
N THR A 227 -24.29 -6.24 -10.04
CA THR A 227 -25.09 -5.31 -9.23
C THR A 227 -26.47 -5.87 -8.90
N ARG A 228 -27.11 -6.59 -9.83
CA ARG A 228 -28.42 -7.22 -9.60
C ARG A 228 -28.32 -8.46 -8.70
N LEU A 229 -27.28 -9.28 -8.89
CA LEU A 229 -27.11 -10.52 -8.13
C LEU A 229 -26.55 -10.28 -6.72
N PHE A 230 -25.66 -9.30 -6.58
CA PHE A 230 -24.88 -9.05 -5.36
C PHE A 230 -24.78 -7.55 -5.04
N PRO A 231 -25.90 -6.84 -4.76
CA PRO A 231 -25.90 -5.38 -4.65
C PRO A 231 -24.91 -4.84 -3.61
N ASN A 232 -24.87 -5.43 -2.42
CA ASN A 232 -23.94 -5.00 -1.37
C ASN A 232 -22.47 -5.19 -1.77
N ARG A 233 -22.17 -6.26 -2.52
CA ARG A 233 -20.84 -6.53 -3.02
C ARG A 233 -20.47 -5.57 -4.14
N ALA A 234 -21.39 -5.26 -5.03
CA ALA A 234 -21.19 -4.28 -6.10
C ALA A 234 -20.92 -2.88 -5.52
N ASP A 235 -21.67 -2.48 -4.49
CA ASP A 235 -21.44 -1.22 -3.77
C ASP A 235 -20.03 -1.14 -3.20
N GLN A 236 -19.53 -2.21 -2.63
CA GLN A 236 -18.17 -2.29 -2.09
C GLN A 236 -17.11 -2.36 -3.19
N ASP A 237 -17.23 -3.34 -4.09
CA ASP A 237 -16.19 -3.71 -5.04
C ASP A 237 -16.05 -2.72 -6.22
N PHE A 238 -17.15 -2.05 -6.60
CA PHE A 238 -17.19 -1.13 -7.73
C PHE A 238 -17.34 0.35 -7.33
N TYR A 239 -18.15 0.62 -6.32
CA TYR A 239 -18.44 2.00 -5.90
C TYR A 239 -17.71 2.42 -4.62
N CYS A 240 -16.78 1.59 -4.13
CA CYS A 240 -15.89 1.91 -3.02
C CYS A 240 -16.62 2.28 -1.71
N LYS A 241 -17.85 1.75 -1.50
CA LYS A 241 -18.60 1.99 -0.27
C LYS A 241 -18.14 1.04 0.84
N PHE A 242 -18.07 1.53 2.06
CA PHE A 242 -17.78 0.69 3.23
C PHE A 242 -19.09 0.02 3.68
N VAL A 243 -19.36 -1.16 3.13
CA VAL A 243 -20.59 -1.90 3.36
C VAL A 243 -20.44 -2.87 4.53
N GLN A 244 -21.42 -2.95 5.39
CA GLN A 244 -21.46 -3.96 6.45
C GLN A 244 -21.53 -5.37 5.82
N PRO A 245 -20.71 -6.34 6.26
CA PRO A 245 -20.83 -7.71 5.80
C PRO A 245 -22.24 -8.25 6.06
N ALA A 246 -22.86 -8.83 5.03
CA ALA A 246 -24.12 -9.53 5.19
C ALA A 246 -23.94 -10.69 6.18
N GLY A 247 -24.81 -10.80 7.19
CA GLY A 247 -24.77 -11.88 8.17
C GLY A 247 -24.24 -11.52 9.56
N ARG A 248 -23.96 -10.26 9.87
CA ARG A 248 -23.78 -9.86 11.26
C ARG A 248 -25.09 -9.97 12.01
N LEU A 249 -25.10 -10.78 13.06
CA LEU A 249 -26.25 -10.97 13.96
C LEU A 249 -26.61 -9.70 14.76
N VAL A 250 -25.64 -8.80 14.96
CA VAL A 250 -25.83 -7.60 15.76
C VAL A 250 -25.13 -6.40 15.08
N ASP A 251 -25.85 -5.29 14.96
CA ASP A 251 -25.32 -4.02 14.50
C ASP A 251 -24.31 -3.48 15.54
N PRO A 252 -23.08 -3.09 15.13
CA PRO A 252 -22.10 -2.49 16.04
C PRO A 252 -22.62 -1.26 16.77
N ALA A 253 -23.42 -0.41 16.10
CA ALA A 253 -24.05 0.75 16.72
C ALA A 253 -25.07 0.34 17.82
N LEU A 254 -25.69 -0.82 17.66
CA LEU A 254 -26.55 -1.38 18.71
C LEU A 254 -25.73 -1.91 19.88
N LEU A 255 -24.57 -2.56 19.60
CA LEU A 255 -23.66 -3.02 20.64
C LEU A 255 -23.12 -1.86 21.48
N GLU A 256 -22.66 -0.78 20.85
CA GLU A 256 -22.22 0.43 21.58
C GLU A 256 -23.30 1.02 22.48
N ARG A 257 -24.58 0.97 22.03
CA ARG A 257 -25.70 1.46 22.83
C ARG A 257 -26.07 0.57 24.03
N VAL A 258 -25.79 -0.73 23.96
CA VAL A 258 -26.11 -1.68 25.02
C VAL A 258 -24.92 -1.99 25.93
N VAL A 259 -23.69 -1.64 25.52
CA VAL A 259 -22.50 -1.76 26.38
C VAL A 259 -22.53 -0.66 27.42
N ASN A 260 -22.72 -1.07 28.66
CA ASN A 260 -22.66 -0.14 29.80
C ASN A 260 -21.22 -0.14 30.35
N HIS A 261 -20.47 0.90 30.03
CA HIS A 261 -19.07 1.07 30.51
C HIS A 261 -18.96 1.38 32.00
N ASN A 262 -20.09 1.61 32.69
CA ASN A 262 -20.15 1.93 34.13
C ASN A 262 -20.43 0.71 35.02
N ILE A 263 -20.44 -0.50 34.44
CA ILE A 263 -20.58 -1.74 35.26
C ILE A 263 -19.25 -2.01 35.90
N GLU A 264 -19.23 -1.97 37.26
CA GLU A 264 -18.06 -2.42 38.02
C GLU A 264 -17.78 -3.91 37.74
N PRO A 265 -16.50 -4.29 37.60
CA PRO A 265 -16.14 -5.69 37.43
C PRO A 265 -16.68 -6.51 38.57
N ILE A 266 -17.27 -7.67 38.26
CA ILE A 266 -17.73 -8.61 39.30
C ILE A 266 -16.49 -9.13 40.03
N ASP A 267 -16.41 -8.85 41.33
CA ASP A 267 -15.38 -9.41 42.20
C ASP A 267 -15.66 -10.93 42.40
N LEU A 268 -14.99 -11.73 41.59
CA LEU A 268 -15.12 -13.19 41.64
C LEU A 268 -14.58 -13.79 42.95
N ASP A 269 -13.72 -13.09 43.67
CA ASP A 269 -13.19 -13.60 44.97
C ASP A 269 -14.27 -13.61 46.08
N ARG A 270 -15.32 -12.80 45.93
CA ARG A 270 -16.51 -12.85 46.78
C ARG A 270 -17.28 -14.19 46.71
N TYR A 271 -17.14 -14.91 45.59
CA TYR A 271 -17.88 -16.16 45.33
C TYR A 271 -16.99 -17.41 45.49
N ARG A 272 -15.69 -17.26 45.73
CA ARG A 272 -14.83 -18.37 46.10
C ARG A 272 -15.19 -18.78 47.52
N LYS A 273 -15.88 -19.92 47.66
CA LYS A 273 -16.08 -20.54 48.98
C LYS A 273 -14.71 -20.75 49.61
N LYS A 274 -14.49 -20.15 50.80
CA LYS A 274 -13.34 -20.51 51.63
C LYS A 274 -13.42 -22.01 51.93
N PRO A 275 -12.31 -22.74 51.88
CA PRO A 275 -12.27 -24.18 52.17
C PRO A 275 -12.71 -24.48 53.60
#